data_6fc0bcee7d032ad19911cf29ded6d0fd
#
_entry.id   6fc0bcee7d032ad19911cf29ded6d0fd
#
_cell.length_a   1.000
_cell.length_b   1.000
_cell.length_c   1.000
_cell.angle_alpha   90.00
_cell.angle_beta   90.00
_cell.angle_gamma   90.00
#
_symmetry.space_group_name_H-M   'P 1'
#
loop_
_entity.id
_entity.type
_entity.pdbx_description
1 polymer ?
#
loop_
_entity_poly.entity_id
_entity_poly.type
_entity_poly.pdbx_seq_one_letter_code
_entity_poly.pdbx_strand_id
1 'polypeptide(L)'
;FKQKTAYEIYQCDWSSDVCSSDLVLSLFGLVPAALLRLDISRLLQRAGAMAVRCRERRAIQDNPGAYLGTAMGALAQAGRDKVTVLASSPIDTFGLWAEQLLAESTGKETRGIVPVAQEPVLSPAQYGSDRFFVYLRLKGANNQTLDRQVQALVRAGHPVLTFALRDRYDLAAEFFRWEYATAVAGHLLGIQPFDQPNVQESKDNTRRVLDGYQTAGRLPEPVVSSPKDAVVGLSGKVQVGSYVAILAYTTPTKLFEAAIRRLRKALVQQHHVTTTFGYGPRYLHSTGQLHKGGPASGIFLELVDRMTPDLTIPAQQFSFGVLAKAQATGDLESLQAHGRPVIRVTLGADPVATVDAIAHRVRPAPSRPHRRTARVRRRPNS
;
A
#
# COMPACT_ATOMS: atom_id res chain seq x y z
N PHE A 1 -36.25 -7.10 12.03
CA PHE A 1 -35.03 -6.26 12.02
C PHE A 1 -34.83 -5.75 13.44
N LYS A 2 -33.85 -6.25 14.18
CA LYS A 2 -33.39 -5.64 15.42
C LYS A 2 -32.64 -4.37 15.07
N GLN A 3 -33.12 -3.22 15.55
CA GLN A 3 -32.39 -1.96 15.46
C GLN A 3 -31.09 -2.10 16.29
N LYS A 4 -29.94 -2.08 15.61
CA LYS A 4 -28.65 -2.02 16.29
C LYS A 4 -28.50 -0.66 16.97
N THR A 5 -27.95 -0.64 18.18
CA THR A 5 -27.70 0.60 18.92
C THR A 5 -26.55 1.39 18.27
N ALA A 6 -26.48 2.68 18.52
CA ALA A 6 -25.37 3.53 18.04
C ALA A 6 -24.00 3.01 18.47
N TYR A 7 -23.91 2.28 19.59
CA TYR A 7 -22.71 1.63 20.10
C TYR A 7 -22.30 0.42 19.25
N GLU A 8 -23.26 -0.40 18.82
CA GLU A 8 -23.01 -1.53 17.91
C GLU A 8 -22.62 -1.05 16.51
N ILE A 9 -23.12 0.10 16.09
CA ILE A 9 -22.69 0.79 14.86
C ILE A 9 -21.24 1.30 14.98
N TYR A 10 -20.86 1.84 16.15
CA TYR A 10 -19.51 2.35 16.42
C TYR A 10 -18.45 1.24 16.51
N GLN A 11 -18.81 0.05 16.96
CA GLN A 11 -17.90 -1.11 17.01
C GLN A 11 -17.64 -1.75 15.63
N CYS A 12 -18.18 -1.18 14.54
CA CYS A 12 -18.01 -1.68 13.18
C CYS A 12 -18.32 -3.17 12.99
N ASP A 13 -19.33 -3.65 13.72
CA ASP A 13 -19.89 -4.99 13.49
C ASP A 13 -20.96 -4.96 12.39
N TRP A 14 -20.64 -4.23 11.34
CA TRP A 14 -21.31 -4.31 10.06
C TRP A 14 -20.83 -5.59 9.39
N SER A 15 -21.68 -6.58 9.33
CA SER A 15 -21.45 -7.91 8.76
C SER A 15 -19.95 -8.19 8.49
N SER A 16 -19.42 -9.20 9.14
CA SER A 16 -18.05 -9.70 8.96
C SER A 16 -17.64 -9.95 7.51
N ASP A 17 -18.54 -9.77 6.57
CA ASP A 17 -18.48 -10.28 5.22
C ASP A 17 -18.37 -9.19 4.13
N VAL A 18 -18.30 -7.90 4.50
CA VAL A 18 -18.18 -6.81 3.49
C VAL A 18 -17.05 -5.87 3.87
N CYS A 19 -16.07 -5.78 2.98
CA CYS A 19 -14.97 -4.83 3.08
C CYS A 19 -15.46 -3.39 3.02
N SER A 20 -14.94 -2.49 3.85
CA SER A 20 -15.31 -1.08 3.85
C SER A 20 -15.02 -0.38 2.52
N SER A 21 -14.05 -0.89 1.74
CA SER A 21 -13.74 -0.41 0.39
C SER A 21 -14.87 -0.67 -0.62
N ASP A 22 -15.67 -1.73 -0.41
CA ASP A 22 -16.78 -2.10 -1.29
C ASP A 22 -18.03 -1.22 -1.06
N LEU A 23 -18.01 -0.38 -0.03
CA LEU A 23 -19.14 0.43 0.41
C LEU A 23 -19.13 1.86 -0.15
N VAL A 24 -18.18 2.22 -1.00
CA VAL A 24 -18.03 3.59 -1.53
C VAL A 24 -19.27 4.07 -2.30
N LEU A 25 -19.95 3.17 -3.02
CA LEU A 25 -21.19 3.44 -3.76
C LEU A 25 -22.47 3.12 -2.96
N SER A 26 -22.35 2.74 -1.70
CA SER A 26 -23.47 2.55 -0.77
C SER A 26 -23.79 3.83 -0.01
N LEU A 27 -24.80 3.80 0.87
CA LEU A 27 -25.12 4.92 1.77
C LEU A 27 -23.93 5.32 2.65
N PHE A 28 -23.02 4.38 2.96
CA PHE A 28 -21.82 4.65 3.75
C PHE A 28 -20.89 5.66 3.07
N GLY A 29 -20.68 5.54 1.75
CA GLY A 29 -19.88 6.50 0.98
C GLY A 29 -20.71 7.72 0.48
N LEU A 30 -21.97 7.50 0.10
CA LEU A 30 -22.78 8.55 -0.51
C LEU A 30 -23.27 9.61 0.47
N VAL A 31 -23.51 9.27 1.75
CA VAL A 31 -23.92 10.26 2.76
C VAL A 31 -22.80 11.27 3.04
N PRO A 32 -21.55 10.89 3.31
CA PRO A 32 -20.44 11.85 3.38
C PRO A 32 -20.25 12.67 2.11
N ALA A 33 -20.40 12.04 0.93
CA ALA A 33 -20.29 12.73 -0.35
C ALA A 33 -21.37 13.82 -0.49
N ALA A 34 -22.62 13.53 -0.07
CA ALA A 34 -23.70 14.50 -0.05
C ALA A 34 -23.42 15.67 0.92
N LEU A 35 -22.88 15.38 2.11
CA LEU A 35 -22.48 16.40 3.07
C LEU A 35 -21.35 17.29 2.53
N LEU A 36 -20.47 16.76 1.69
CA LEU A 36 -19.47 17.52 0.95
C LEU A 36 -20.03 18.23 -0.28
N ARG A 37 -21.35 18.21 -0.48
CA ARG A 37 -22.07 18.87 -1.60
C ARG A 37 -21.66 18.34 -2.97
N LEU A 38 -21.26 17.07 -3.07
CA LEU A 38 -21.06 16.43 -4.36
C LEU A 38 -22.41 16.10 -5.00
N ASP A 39 -22.49 16.15 -6.32
CA ASP A 39 -23.69 15.75 -7.08
C ASP A 39 -23.82 14.22 -7.07
N ILE A 40 -24.61 13.72 -6.11
CA ILE A 40 -24.84 12.29 -5.90
C ILE A 40 -25.56 11.67 -7.08
N SER A 41 -26.50 12.38 -7.70
CA SER A 41 -27.22 11.89 -8.89
C SER A 41 -26.26 11.62 -10.03
N ARG A 42 -25.31 12.51 -10.27
CA ARG A 42 -24.28 12.36 -11.29
C ARG A 42 -23.29 11.25 -10.97
N LEU A 43 -22.90 11.09 -9.71
CA LEU A 43 -22.06 9.96 -9.26
C LEU A 43 -22.73 8.63 -9.56
N LEU A 44 -24.01 8.47 -9.12
CA LEU A 44 -24.76 7.23 -9.31
C LEU A 44 -25.06 6.97 -10.80
N GLN A 45 -25.33 7.99 -11.60
CA GLN A 45 -25.49 7.84 -13.05
C GLN A 45 -24.22 7.27 -13.70
N ARG A 46 -23.03 7.76 -13.29
CA ARG A 46 -21.75 7.27 -13.83
C ARG A 46 -21.47 5.82 -13.41
N ALA A 47 -21.67 5.50 -12.14
CA ALA A 47 -21.53 4.14 -11.62
C ALA A 47 -22.53 3.18 -12.28
N GLY A 48 -23.81 3.57 -12.38
CA GLY A 48 -24.86 2.77 -13.02
C GLY A 48 -24.57 2.47 -14.49
N ALA A 49 -24.06 3.46 -15.24
CA ALA A 49 -23.65 3.24 -16.63
C ALA A 49 -22.50 2.22 -16.75
N MET A 50 -21.56 2.21 -15.81
CA MET A 50 -20.51 1.19 -15.74
C MET A 50 -21.08 -0.18 -15.35
N ALA A 51 -21.99 -0.23 -14.36
CA ALA A 51 -22.65 -1.46 -13.93
C ALA A 51 -23.39 -2.14 -15.07
N VAL A 52 -24.12 -1.39 -15.90
CA VAL A 52 -24.79 -1.92 -17.10
C VAL A 52 -23.78 -2.57 -18.05
N ARG A 53 -22.68 -1.89 -18.33
CA ARG A 53 -21.61 -2.42 -19.21
C ARG A 53 -20.95 -3.68 -18.66
N CYS A 54 -20.85 -3.83 -17.34
CA CYS A 54 -20.27 -5.00 -16.69
C CYS A 54 -21.26 -6.19 -16.58
N ARG A 55 -22.57 -5.95 -16.59
CA ARG A 55 -23.60 -7.02 -16.51
C ARG A 55 -23.86 -7.75 -17.81
N GLU A 56 -23.63 -7.10 -18.94
CA GLU A 56 -23.93 -7.67 -20.22
C GLU A 56 -23.03 -8.88 -20.54
N ARG A 57 -23.62 -9.95 -21.09
CA ARG A 57 -22.86 -11.09 -21.59
C ARG A 57 -22.12 -10.70 -22.87
N ARG A 58 -20.95 -10.13 -22.70
CA ARG A 58 -20.05 -9.67 -23.76
C ARG A 58 -18.76 -10.46 -23.75
N ALA A 59 -17.98 -10.35 -24.80
CA ALA A 59 -16.61 -10.77 -24.78
C ALA A 59 -15.83 -10.00 -23.68
N ILE A 60 -14.81 -10.62 -23.10
CA ILE A 60 -14.05 -10.04 -21.95
C ILE A 60 -13.54 -8.63 -22.28
N GLN A 61 -13.06 -8.41 -23.50
CA GLN A 61 -12.55 -7.11 -23.95
C GLN A 61 -13.60 -5.99 -23.98
N ASP A 62 -14.90 -6.36 -24.09
CA ASP A 62 -16.01 -5.42 -24.17
C ASP A 62 -16.70 -5.17 -22.82
N ASN A 63 -16.37 -5.98 -21.80
CA ASN A 63 -16.80 -5.82 -20.42
C ASN A 63 -15.67 -5.14 -19.61
N PRO A 64 -15.81 -3.85 -19.21
CA PRO A 64 -14.73 -3.09 -18.62
C PRO A 64 -14.20 -3.66 -17.29
N GLY A 65 -15.09 -4.21 -16.46
CA GLY A 65 -14.73 -4.83 -15.18
C GLY A 65 -14.05 -6.19 -15.38
N ALA A 66 -14.63 -7.04 -16.27
CA ALA A 66 -14.03 -8.33 -16.61
C ALA A 66 -12.66 -8.17 -17.27
N TYR A 67 -12.50 -7.19 -18.16
CA TYR A 67 -11.22 -6.89 -18.81
C TYR A 67 -10.12 -6.56 -17.79
N LEU A 68 -10.39 -5.62 -16.88
CA LEU A 68 -9.43 -5.26 -15.82
C LEU A 68 -9.16 -6.43 -14.88
N GLY A 69 -10.22 -7.14 -14.42
CA GLY A 69 -10.09 -8.25 -13.49
C GLY A 69 -9.34 -9.44 -14.07
N THR A 70 -9.62 -9.78 -15.34
CA THR A 70 -8.89 -10.83 -16.04
C THR A 70 -7.42 -10.45 -16.24
N ALA A 71 -7.13 -9.20 -16.60
CA ALA A 71 -5.75 -8.71 -16.72
C ALA A 71 -5.01 -8.82 -15.38
N MET A 72 -5.64 -8.38 -14.26
CA MET A 72 -5.05 -8.48 -12.92
C MET A 72 -4.80 -9.93 -12.51
N GLY A 73 -5.81 -10.80 -12.63
CA GLY A 73 -5.69 -12.19 -12.22
C GLY A 73 -4.71 -12.99 -13.08
N ALA A 74 -4.79 -12.87 -14.41
CA ALA A 74 -3.89 -13.59 -15.32
C ALA A 74 -2.43 -13.11 -15.20
N LEU A 75 -2.20 -11.81 -15.08
CA LEU A 75 -0.84 -11.28 -14.87
C LEU A 75 -0.27 -11.73 -13.52
N ALA A 76 -1.08 -11.75 -12.45
CA ALA A 76 -0.64 -12.25 -11.16
C ALA A 76 -0.28 -13.74 -11.22
N GLN A 77 -1.08 -14.58 -11.89
CA GLN A 77 -0.74 -16.00 -12.14
C GLN A 77 0.55 -16.16 -12.96
N ALA A 78 0.84 -15.21 -13.85
CA ALA A 78 2.09 -15.18 -14.62
C ALA A 78 3.28 -14.56 -13.86
N GLY A 79 3.17 -14.34 -12.55
CA GLY A 79 4.23 -13.76 -11.71
C GLY A 79 4.33 -12.24 -11.74
N ARG A 80 3.33 -11.55 -12.33
CA ARG A 80 3.20 -10.08 -12.31
C ARG A 80 2.08 -9.67 -11.35
N ASP A 81 2.32 -9.89 -10.08
CA ASP A 81 1.35 -9.71 -9.01
C ASP A 81 1.36 -8.31 -8.36
N LYS A 82 2.23 -7.38 -8.83
CA LYS A 82 2.31 -6.02 -8.29
C LYS A 82 1.66 -5.02 -9.25
N VAL A 83 0.48 -4.51 -8.87
CA VAL A 83 -0.24 -3.50 -9.64
C VAL A 83 0.11 -2.09 -9.16
N THR A 84 0.73 -1.30 -10.02
CA THR A 84 1.02 0.11 -9.73
C THR A 84 -0.06 1.00 -10.31
N VAL A 85 -0.77 1.72 -9.44
CA VAL A 85 -1.82 2.66 -9.84
C VAL A 85 -1.20 4.03 -10.07
N LEU A 86 -1.23 4.46 -11.32
CA LEU A 86 -0.85 5.80 -11.74
C LEU A 86 -2.12 6.60 -12.02
N ALA A 87 -2.20 7.82 -11.54
CA ALA A 87 -3.37 8.66 -11.78
C ALA A 87 -2.96 10.12 -11.98
N SER A 88 -3.76 10.85 -12.76
CA SER A 88 -3.62 12.31 -12.88
C SER A 88 -3.67 12.96 -11.50
N SER A 89 -2.85 14.00 -11.26
CA SER A 89 -2.69 14.64 -9.94
C SER A 89 -4.00 14.96 -9.21
N PRO A 90 -5.08 15.46 -9.86
CA PRO A 90 -6.33 15.76 -9.15
C PRO A 90 -7.12 14.55 -8.65
N ILE A 91 -6.70 13.33 -9.01
CA ILE A 91 -7.37 12.06 -8.66
C ILE A 91 -6.37 11.00 -8.17
N ASP A 92 -5.15 11.38 -7.80
CA ASP A 92 -4.07 10.47 -7.41
C ASP A 92 -4.35 9.71 -6.11
N THR A 93 -5.20 10.26 -5.25
CA THR A 93 -5.68 9.59 -4.03
C THR A 93 -6.55 8.36 -4.31
N PHE A 94 -7.10 8.21 -5.52
CA PHE A 94 -7.80 6.98 -5.92
C PHE A 94 -6.94 5.72 -5.71
N GLY A 95 -5.63 5.85 -5.90
CA GLY A 95 -4.69 4.75 -5.67
C GLY A 95 -4.73 4.20 -4.24
N LEU A 96 -4.98 5.04 -3.23
CA LEU A 96 -5.08 4.60 -1.83
C LEU A 96 -6.36 3.81 -1.55
N TRP A 97 -7.47 4.16 -2.23
CA TRP A 97 -8.69 3.37 -2.15
C TRP A 97 -8.54 2.01 -2.87
N ALA A 98 -7.95 2.02 -4.06
CA ALA A 98 -7.68 0.79 -4.82
C ALA A 98 -6.68 -0.12 -4.06
N GLU A 99 -5.75 0.46 -3.30
CA GLU A 99 -4.83 -0.25 -2.42
C GLU A 99 -5.59 -1.03 -1.36
N GLN A 100 -6.54 -0.39 -0.68
CA GLN A 100 -7.38 -1.08 0.30
C GLN A 100 -8.20 -2.19 -0.35
N LEU A 101 -8.95 -1.87 -1.40
CA LEU A 101 -9.81 -2.84 -2.10
C LEU A 101 -9.04 -4.11 -2.49
N LEU A 102 -7.92 -3.98 -3.18
CA LEU A 102 -7.16 -5.12 -3.66
C LEU A 102 -6.49 -5.89 -2.52
N ALA A 103 -5.90 -5.19 -1.55
CA ALA A 103 -5.18 -5.82 -0.46
C ALA A 103 -6.10 -6.64 0.46
N GLU A 104 -7.25 -6.08 0.83
CA GLU A 104 -8.22 -6.77 1.70
C GLU A 104 -8.89 -7.91 0.96
N SER A 105 -9.30 -7.70 -0.29
CA SER A 105 -10.06 -8.69 -1.05
C SER A 105 -9.19 -9.83 -1.58
N THR A 106 -7.92 -9.57 -1.95
CA THR A 106 -7.11 -10.59 -2.64
C THR A 106 -6.01 -11.22 -1.79
N GLY A 107 -5.60 -10.58 -0.69
CA GLY A 107 -4.47 -11.03 0.13
C GLY A 107 -4.79 -12.21 1.04
N LYS A 108 -4.98 -13.42 0.48
CA LYS A 108 -5.45 -14.60 1.23
C LYS A 108 -4.78 -15.88 0.73
N GLU A 109 -4.73 -16.89 1.58
CA GLU A 109 -4.26 -18.24 1.21
C GLU A 109 -2.89 -18.23 0.51
N THR A 110 -2.00 -17.36 0.97
CA THR A 110 -0.66 -17.13 0.36
C THR A 110 -0.69 -16.60 -1.07
N ARG A 111 -1.82 -16.09 -1.53
CA ARG A 111 -2.05 -15.49 -2.84
C ARG A 111 -2.44 -14.03 -2.69
N GLY A 112 -2.50 -13.33 -3.81
CA GLY A 112 -3.02 -11.97 -3.86
C GLY A 112 -2.28 -11.08 -4.83
N ILE A 113 -2.83 -9.89 -4.99
CA ILE A 113 -2.27 -8.82 -5.80
C ILE A 113 -1.75 -7.75 -4.86
N VAL A 114 -0.48 -7.39 -4.98
CA VAL A 114 0.14 -6.31 -4.18
C VAL A 114 -0.15 -4.98 -4.86
N PRO A 115 -1.06 -4.16 -4.33
CA PRO A 115 -1.33 -2.84 -4.88
C PRO A 115 -0.24 -1.86 -4.47
N VAL A 116 0.13 -0.99 -5.39
CA VAL A 116 1.17 0.01 -5.18
C VAL A 116 0.61 1.39 -5.48
N ALA A 117 0.34 2.15 -4.43
CA ALA A 117 -0.15 3.53 -4.52
C ALA A 117 0.97 4.53 -4.23
N GLN A 118 0.91 5.68 -4.89
CA GLN A 118 1.76 6.85 -4.62
C GLN A 118 3.28 6.53 -4.57
N GLU A 119 3.73 5.49 -5.25
CA GLU A 119 5.16 5.23 -5.41
C GLU A 119 5.75 6.28 -6.38
N PRO A 120 6.94 6.83 -6.10
CA PRO A 120 7.60 7.74 -7.03
C PRO A 120 7.79 7.05 -8.39
N VAL A 121 7.31 7.68 -9.47
CA VAL A 121 7.50 7.13 -10.82
C VAL A 121 8.97 7.31 -11.23
N LEU A 122 9.59 6.19 -11.60
CA LEU A 122 11.01 6.10 -11.93
C LEU A 122 11.23 5.68 -13.40
N SER A 123 12.49 5.56 -13.80
CA SER A 123 12.84 5.01 -15.11
C SER A 123 12.36 3.55 -15.24
N PRO A 124 11.84 3.13 -16.40
CA PRO A 124 11.35 1.75 -16.60
C PRO A 124 12.34 0.66 -16.21
N ALA A 125 13.63 0.88 -16.45
CA ALA A 125 14.69 -0.08 -16.11
C ALA A 125 14.86 -0.34 -14.59
N GLN A 126 14.22 0.47 -13.74
CA GLN A 126 14.29 0.31 -12.29
C GLN A 126 13.17 -0.58 -11.73
N TYR A 127 12.20 -0.95 -12.55
CA TYR A 127 11.10 -1.82 -12.14
C TYR A 127 11.41 -3.29 -12.45
N GLY A 128 11.02 -4.17 -11.52
CA GLY A 128 11.08 -5.61 -11.71
C GLY A 128 10.11 -6.11 -12.79
N SER A 129 10.33 -7.33 -13.26
CA SER A 129 9.45 -7.99 -14.22
C SER A 129 8.10 -8.42 -13.63
N ASP A 130 7.93 -8.32 -12.32
CA ASP A 130 6.76 -8.69 -11.54
C ASP A 130 5.68 -7.59 -11.47
N ARG A 131 5.89 -6.49 -12.20
CA ARG A 131 5.01 -5.31 -12.23
C ARG A 131 4.10 -5.27 -13.43
N PHE A 132 2.90 -4.71 -13.21
CA PHE A 132 2.10 -4.08 -14.26
C PHE A 132 1.50 -2.76 -13.76
N PHE A 133 1.01 -1.94 -14.68
CA PHE A 133 0.59 -0.58 -14.39
C PHE A 133 -0.83 -0.32 -14.86
N VAL A 134 -1.59 0.42 -14.07
CA VAL A 134 -2.90 0.94 -14.46
C VAL A 134 -2.87 2.46 -14.37
N TYR A 135 -3.13 3.13 -15.48
CA TYR A 135 -3.13 4.58 -15.58
C TYR A 135 -4.53 5.15 -15.72
N LEU A 136 -4.98 5.92 -14.72
CA LEU A 136 -6.22 6.70 -14.75
C LEU A 136 -5.91 8.12 -15.24
N ARG A 137 -6.27 8.40 -16.49
CA ARG A 137 -5.96 9.66 -17.16
C ARG A 137 -7.16 10.59 -17.17
N LEU A 138 -7.12 11.62 -16.34
CA LEU A 138 -8.18 12.64 -16.28
C LEU A 138 -8.01 13.66 -17.42
N LYS A 139 -9.05 13.86 -18.23
CA LYS A 139 -9.08 14.88 -19.30
C LYS A 139 -8.97 16.28 -18.68
N GLY A 140 -8.17 17.14 -19.30
CA GLY A 140 -7.99 18.52 -18.84
C GLY A 140 -6.98 18.71 -17.69
N ALA A 141 -6.48 17.64 -17.07
CA ALA A 141 -5.39 17.73 -16.12
C ALA A 141 -4.04 17.89 -16.83
N ASN A 142 -3.01 18.40 -16.13
CA ASN A 142 -1.65 18.45 -16.66
C ASN A 142 -1.01 17.04 -16.61
N ASN A 143 -1.19 16.29 -17.69
CA ASN A 143 -0.74 14.91 -17.82
C ASN A 143 0.60 14.75 -18.54
N GLN A 144 1.18 15.80 -19.08
CA GLN A 144 2.31 15.72 -20.02
C GLN A 144 3.49 14.89 -19.49
N THR A 145 3.85 15.06 -18.23
CA THR A 145 4.96 14.31 -17.62
C THR A 145 4.58 12.85 -17.42
N LEU A 146 3.39 12.57 -16.88
CA LEU A 146 2.92 11.22 -16.62
C LEU A 146 2.66 10.45 -17.91
N ASP A 147 2.10 11.09 -18.95
CA ASP A 147 1.91 10.51 -20.27
C ASP A 147 3.26 10.04 -20.87
N ARG A 148 4.32 10.86 -20.77
CA ARG A 148 5.68 10.48 -21.23
C ARG A 148 6.25 9.29 -20.45
N GLN A 149 6.05 9.27 -19.13
CA GLN A 149 6.48 8.14 -18.28
C GLN A 149 5.75 6.86 -18.63
N VAL A 150 4.42 6.92 -18.79
CA VAL A 150 3.58 5.77 -19.20
C VAL A 150 4.02 5.25 -20.58
N GLN A 151 4.25 6.13 -21.55
CA GLN A 151 4.77 5.72 -22.86
C GLN A 151 6.15 5.06 -22.77
N ALA A 152 7.02 5.52 -21.85
CA ALA A 152 8.32 4.91 -21.63
C ALA A 152 8.17 3.49 -21.03
N LEU A 153 7.23 3.28 -20.11
CA LEU A 153 6.91 1.94 -19.55
C LEU A 153 6.44 0.98 -20.64
N VAL A 154 5.53 1.43 -21.51
CA VAL A 154 5.04 0.63 -22.65
C VAL A 154 6.17 0.25 -23.61
N ARG A 155 7.02 1.23 -23.99
CA ARG A 155 8.19 0.96 -24.85
C ARG A 155 9.21 0.01 -24.24
N ALA A 156 9.29 -0.03 -22.92
CA ALA A 156 10.15 -0.96 -22.18
C ALA A 156 9.54 -2.36 -21.99
N GLY A 157 8.32 -2.60 -22.49
CA GLY A 157 7.65 -3.89 -22.43
C GLY A 157 6.89 -4.16 -21.12
N HIS A 158 6.69 -3.14 -20.27
CA HIS A 158 5.81 -3.32 -19.11
C HIS A 158 4.35 -3.32 -19.55
N PRO A 159 3.50 -4.23 -19.03
CA PRO A 159 2.07 -4.18 -19.27
C PRO A 159 1.48 -2.91 -18.66
N VAL A 160 0.72 -2.16 -19.44
CA VAL A 160 0.05 -0.93 -19.00
C VAL A 160 -1.39 -0.92 -19.51
N LEU A 161 -2.35 -0.72 -18.62
CA LEU A 161 -3.73 -0.42 -18.95
C LEU A 161 -3.98 1.07 -18.72
N THR A 162 -4.61 1.73 -19.70
CA THR A 162 -4.94 3.15 -19.58
C THR A 162 -6.44 3.35 -19.68
N PHE A 163 -7.02 4.04 -18.70
CA PHE A 163 -8.44 4.42 -18.67
C PHE A 163 -8.55 5.94 -18.68
N ALA A 164 -9.27 6.47 -19.68
CA ALA A 164 -9.53 7.89 -19.81
C ALA A 164 -10.79 8.28 -19.06
N LEU A 165 -10.69 9.26 -18.16
CA LEU A 165 -11.78 9.86 -17.43
C LEU A 165 -12.11 11.24 -18.02
N ARG A 166 -13.39 11.51 -18.26
CA ARG A 166 -13.88 12.80 -18.83
C ARG A 166 -13.81 13.93 -17.81
N ASP A 167 -14.18 13.61 -16.58
CA ASP A 167 -14.15 14.49 -15.42
C ASP A 167 -14.05 13.67 -14.12
N ARG A 168 -13.97 14.33 -12.95
CA ARG A 168 -13.82 13.65 -11.64
C ARG A 168 -15.01 12.76 -11.28
N TYR A 169 -16.21 12.98 -11.83
CA TYR A 169 -17.38 12.13 -11.55
C TYR A 169 -17.25 10.74 -12.21
N ASP A 170 -16.37 10.59 -13.19
CA ASP A 170 -16.06 9.26 -13.74
C ASP A 170 -15.35 8.35 -12.74
N LEU A 171 -14.84 8.87 -11.59
CA LEU A 171 -14.36 8.05 -10.48
C LEU A 171 -15.44 7.11 -9.95
N ALA A 172 -16.72 7.51 -9.98
CA ALA A 172 -17.81 6.62 -9.59
C ALA A 172 -17.92 5.40 -10.51
N ALA A 173 -17.66 5.57 -11.81
CA ALA A 173 -17.56 4.46 -12.74
C ALA A 173 -16.31 3.59 -12.46
N GLU A 174 -15.20 4.20 -12.06
CA GLU A 174 -13.99 3.45 -11.69
C GLU A 174 -14.19 2.65 -10.39
N PHE A 175 -14.85 3.18 -9.38
CA PHE A 175 -15.18 2.42 -8.18
C PHE A 175 -15.89 1.12 -8.54
N PHE A 176 -16.97 1.18 -9.30
CA PHE A 176 -17.69 -0.02 -9.73
C PHE A 176 -16.83 -0.95 -10.59
N ARG A 177 -16.04 -0.39 -11.53
CA ARG A 177 -15.15 -1.18 -12.39
C ARG A 177 -14.15 -2.00 -11.56
N TRP A 178 -13.52 -1.36 -10.56
CA TRP A 178 -12.49 -2.00 -9.75
C TRP A 178 -13.08 -3.01 -8.77
N GLU A 179 -14.23 -2.73 -8.16
CA GLU A 179 -14.95 -3.71 -7.33
C GLU A 179 -15.29 -4.97 -8.14
N TYR A 180 -15.88 -4.80 -9.31
CA TYR A 180 -16.18 -5.92 -10.22
C TYR A 180 -14.90 -6.65 -10.66
N ALA A 181 -13.86 -5.91 -11.03
CA ALA A 181 -12.59 -6.47 -11.45
C ALA A 181 -11.89 -7.26 -10.33
N THR A 182 -12.01 -6.81 -9.09
CA THR A 182 -11.46 -7.51 -7.92
C THR A 182 -12.14 -8.86 -7.70
N ALA A 183 -13.45 -8.93 -7.85
CA ALA A 183 -14.18 -10.20 -7.79
C ALA A 183 -13.76 -11.19 -8.91
N VAL A 184 -13.58 -10.69 -10.15
CA VAL A 184 -13.07 -11.50 -11.27
C VAL A 184 -11.63 -11.97 -11.02
N ALA A 185 -10.75 -11.08 -10.53
CA ALA A 185 -9.38 -11.45 -10.21
C ALA A 185 -9.33 -12.48 -9.07
N GLY A 186 -10.17 -12.32 -8.03
CA GLY A 186 -10.32 -13.30 -6.94
C GLY A 186 -10.72 -14.68 -7.44
N HIS A 187 -11.67 -14.74 -8.36
CA HIS A 187 -12.06 -16.00 -9.01
C HIS A 187 -10.89 -16.66 -9.75
N LEU A 188 -10.12 -15.91 -10.54
CA LEU A 188 -8.95 -16.44 -11.24
C LEU A 188 -7.83 -16.88 -10.28
N LEU A 189 -7.65 -16.18 -9.17
CA LEU A 189 -6.69 -16.56 -8.13
C LEU A 189 -7.18 -17.75 -7.28
N GLY A 190 -8.45 -18.14 -7.40
CA GLY A 190 -9.06 -19.21 -6.63
C GLY A 190 -9.21 -18.89 -5.14
N ILE A 191 -9.52 -17.64 -4.81
CA ILE A 191 -9.73 -17.13 -3.44
C ILE A 191 -11.12 -16.53 -3.28
N GLN A 192 -11.63 -16.46 -2.04
CA GLN A 192 -12.85 -15.75 -1.70
C GLN A 192 -12.55 -14.26 -1.48
N PRO A 193 -12.98 -13.33 -2.36
CA PRO A 193 -12.63 -11.92 -2.22
C PRO A 193 -13.47 -11.16 -1.17
N PHE A 194 -14.53 -11.75 -0.63
CA PHE A 194 -15.51 -11.07 0.22
C PHE A 194 -15.35 -11.34 1.71
N ASP A 195 -14.35 -12.10 2.15
CA ASP A 195 -14.03 -12.33 3.57
C ASP A 195 -12.68 -11.71 3.97
N GLN A 196 -12.40 -11.62 5.28
CA GLN A 196 -11.19 -10.98 5.82
C GLN A 196 -10.71 -11.69 7.08
N PRO A 197 -10.23 -12.94 6.98
CA PRO A 197 -9.93 -13.78 8.13
C PRO A 197 -8.84 -13.24 9.06
N ASN A 198 -7.88 -12.45 8.57
CA ASN A 198 -6.73 -11.99 9.35
C ASN A 198 -6.95 -10.64 10.07
N VAL A 199 -8.09 -9.97 9.87
CA VAL A 199 -8.37 -8.68 10.54
C VAL A 199 -8.63 -8.88 12.04
N GLN A 200 -9.36 -9.93 12.42
CA GLN A 200 -9.69 -10.22 13.83
C GLN A 200 -8.43 -10.52 14.65
N GLU A 201 -7.47 -11.25 14.10
CA GLU A 201 -6.20 -11.58 14.76
C GLU A 201 -5.46 -10.34 15.28
N SER A 202 -5.39 -9.27 14.47
CA SER A 202 -4.74 -8.02 14.89
C SER A 202 -5.46 -7.36 16.07
N LYS A 203 -6.79 -7.42 16.12
CA LYS A 203 -7.58 -6.89 17.23
C LYS A 203 -7.32 -7.68 18.51
N ASP A 204 -7.27 -9.01 18.42
CA ASP A 204 -7.06 -9.89 19.58
C ASP A 204 -5.64 -9.74 20.12
N ASN A 205 -4.62 -9.65 19.27
CA ASN A 205 -3.25 -9.38 19.68
C ASN A 205 -3.11 -8.02 20.36
N THR A 206 -3.73 -6.97 19.81
CA THR A 206 -3.73 -5.64 20.43
C THR A 206 -4.36 -5.67 21.81
N ARG A 207 -5.52 -6.34 21.95
CA ARG A 207 -6.21 -6.49 23.25
C ARG A 207 -5.31 -7.19 24.25
N ARG A 208 -4.70 -8.32 23.90
CA ARG A 208 -3.78 -9.06 24.76
C ARG A 208 -2.59 -8.19 25.23
N VAL A 209 -2.02 -7.37 24.34
CA VAL A 209 -0.92 -6.44 24.71
C VAL A 209 -1.40 -5.36 25.69
N LEU A 210 -2.61 -4.83 25.50
CA LEU A 210 -3.20 -3.84 26.40
C LEU A 210 -3.57 -4.44 27.78
N ASP A 211 -4.11 -5.64 27.83
CA ASP A 211 -4.40 -6.36 29.08
C ASP A 211 -3.10 -6.60 29.88
N GLY A 212 -2.03 -6.98 29.18
CA GLY A 212 -0.70 -7.09 29.76
C GLY A 212 -0.18 -5.76 30.30
N TYR A 213 -0.41 -4.66 29.59
CA TYR A 213 -0.05 -3.31 30.06
C TYR A 213 -0.83 -2.92 31.33
N GLN A 214 -2.13 -3.16 31.38
CA GLN A 214 -2.96 -2.85 32.56
C GLN A 214 -2.46 -3.60 33.81
N THR A 215 -1.95 -4.83 33.64
CA THR A 215 -1.44 -5.64 34.74
C THR A 215 0.00 -5.26 35.16
N ALA A 216 0.88 -5.01 34.19
CA ALA A 216 2.31 -4.82 34.43
C ALA A 216 2.77 -3.36 34.46
N GLY A 217 1.91 -2.40 34.05
CA GLY A 217 2.23 -0.98 33.94
C GLY A 217 3.21 -0.63 32.81
N ARG A 218 3.61 -1.61 31.98
CA ARG A 218 4.57 -1.41 30.89
C ARG A 218 4.21 -2.29 29.69
N LEU A 219 4.51 -1.78 28.49
CA LEU A 219 4.42 -2.55 27.26
C LEU A 219 5.63 -3.48 27.08
N PRO A 220 5.49 -4.59 26.34
CA PRO A 220 6.64 -5.37 25.89
C PRO A 220 7.64 -4.50 25.10
N GLU A 221 8.92 -4.73 25.29
CA GLU A 221 9.98 -4.07 24.53
C GLU A 221 10.45 -4.99 23.39
N PRO A 222 9.99 -4.80 22.16
CA PRO A 222 10.46 -5.59 21.03
C PRO A 222 11.89 -5.22 20.64
N VAL A 223 12.58 -6.17 20.01
CA VAL A 223 13.92 -5.93 19.45
C VAL A 223 13.83 -4.85 18.37
N VAL A 224 14.67 -3.83 18.50
CA VAL A 224 14.77 -2.72 17.55
C VAL A 224 16.13 -2.70 16.87
N SER A 225 16.14 -2.36 15.59
CA SER A 225 17.36 -2.23 14.78
C SER A 225 17.80 -0.77 14.70
N SER A 226 19.12 -0.54 14.65
CA SER A 226 19.62 0.77 14.23
C SER A 226 19.32 1.00 12.74
N PRO A 227 19.33 2.25 12.23
CA PRO A 227 19.19 2.52 10.80
C PRO A 227 20.19 1.75 9.93
N LYS A 228 21.39 1.48 10.41
CA LYS A 228 22.41 0.68 9.72
C LYS A 228 22.01 -0.78 9.64
N ASP A 229 21.64 -1.36 10.77
CA ASP A 229 21.29 -2.79 10.84
C ASP A 229 19.96 -3.06 10.11
N ALA A 230 19.04 -2.10 10.10
CA ALA A 230 17.82 -2.17 9.32
C ALA A 230 18.09 -2.31 7.81
N VAL A 231 19.02 -1.53 7.27
CA VAL A 231 19.41 -1.64 5.85
C VAL A 231 20.08 -2.97 5.55
N VAL A 232 20.97 -3.46 6.42
CA VAL A 232 21.60 -4.77 6.27
C VAL A 232 20.54 -5.88 6.29
N GLY A 233 19.61 -5.82 7.27
CA GLY A 233 18.52 -6.77 7.40
C GLY A 233 17.57 -6.77 6.20
N LEU A 234 17.22 -5.59 5.67
CA LEU A 234 16.40 -5.46 4.47
C LEU A 234 17.10 -6.03 3.24
N SER A 235 18.33 -5.55 2.97
CA SER A 235 19.09 -5.94 1.78
C SER A 235 19.38 -7.45 1.74
N GLY A 236 19.63 -8.08 2.89
CA GLY A 236 19.87 -9.51 2.98
C GLY A 236 18.62 -10.38 2.77
N LYS A 237 17.43 -9.79 2.77
CA LYS A 237 16.16 -10.52 2.61
C LYS A 237 15.48 -10.26 1.25
N VAL A 238 15.89 -9.21 0.53
CA VAL A 238 15.31 -8.89 -0.78
C VAL A 238 15.69 -9.97 -1.79
N GLN A 239 14.67 -10.53 -2.45
CA GLN A 239 14.77 -11.51 -3.53
C GLN A 239 13.92 -11.03 -4.72
N VAL A 240 14.09 -11.66 -5.87
CA VAL A 240 13.23 -11.44 -7.03
C VAL A 240 11.77 -11.71 -6.65
N GLY A 241 10.88 -10.76 -6.96
CA GLY A 241 9.47 -10.85 -6.60
C GLY A 241 9.13 -10.37 -5.18
N SER A 242 10.11 -9.97 -4.36
CA SER A 242 9.83 -9.36 -3.05
C SER A 242 9.19 -7.97 -3.20
N TYR A 243 8.48 -7.55 -2.14
CA TYR A 243 8.12 -6.13 -1.93
C TYR A 243 8.51 -5.71 -0.51
N VAL A 244 8.80 -4.42 -0.34
CA VAL A 244 9.07 -3.82 0.98
C VAL A 244 7.87 -2.98 1.39
N ALA A 245 7.21 -3.39 2.46
CA ALA A 245 6.16 -2.60 3.10
C ALA A 245 6.75 -1.73 4.21
N ILE A 246 6.62 -0.42 4.10
CA ILE A 246 7.03 0.54 5.12
C ILE A 246 5.79 0.88 5.94
N LEU A 247 5.80 0.54 7.23
CA LEU A 247 4.69 0.68 8.16
C LEU A 247 5.09 1.70 9.24
N ALA A 248 4.43 2.86 9.29
CA ALA A 248 4.86 3.93 10.19
C ALA A 248 3.80 4.29 11.23
N TYR A 249 4.13 4.09 12.50
CA TYR A 249 3.36 4.59 13.64
C TYR A 249 3.97 5.91 14.09
N THR A 250 3.56 7.00 13.47
CA THR A 250 3.99 8.38 13.75
C THR A 250 2.96 9.37 13.22
N THR A 251 3.06 10.61 13.65
CA THR A 251 2.19 11.69 13.16
C THR A 251 2.50 12.02 11.70
N PRO A 252 1.52 12.00 10.80
CA PRO A 252 1.70 12.39 9.41
C PRO A 252 2.13 13.84 9.26
N THR A 253 3.25 14.08 8.57
CA THR A 253 3.70 15.41 8.17
C THR A 253 4.22 15.40 6.74
N LYS A 254 4.11 16.54 6.04
CA LYS A 254 4.64 16.67 4.67
C LYS A 254 6.14 16.37 4.58
N LEU A 255 6.91 16.70 5.62
CA LEU A 255 8.34 16.44 5.68
C LEU A 255 8.63 14.95 5.83
N PHE A 256 7.90 14.27 6.71
CA PHE A 256 8.02 12.82 6.88
C PHE A 256 7.63 12.07 5.61
N GLU A 257 6.53 12.43 4.97
CA GLU A 257 6.12 11.85 3.68
C GLU A 257 7.17 12.08 2.57
N ALA A 258 7.82 13.24 2.57
CA ALA A 258 8.92 13.50 1.65
C ALA A 258 10.13 12.60 1.93
N ALA A 259 10.46 12.33 3.21
CA ALA A 259 11.51 11.39 3.59
C ALA A 259 11.16 9.95 3.18
N ILE A 260 9.90 9.52 3.41
CA ILE A 260 9.40 8.22 2.95
C ILE A 260 9.51 8.09 1.42
N ARG A 261 9.16 9.13 0.66
CA ARG A 261 9.33 9.11 -0.80
C ARG A 261 10.79 8.94 -1.22
N ARG A 262 11.73 9.57 -0.50
CA ARG A 262 13.18 9.39 -0.74
C ARG A 262 13.62 7.97 -0.43
N LEU A 263 13.16 7.39 0.67
CA LEU A 263 13.45 6.00 1.05
C LEU A 263 12.89 5.00 0.02
N ARG A 264 11.62 5.14 -0.37
CA ARG A 264 11.00 4.30 -1.41
C ARG A 264 11.79 4.38 -2.71
N LYS A 265 12.13 5.59 -3.15
CA LYS A 265 12.97 5.79 -4.33
C LYS A 265 14.32 5.09 -4.21
N ALA A 266 15.00 5.20 -3.08
CA ALA A 266 16.30 4.55 -2.85
C ALA A 266 16.18 3.01 -2.92
N LEU A 267 15.16 2.42 -2.28
CA LEU A 267 14.91 0.98 -2.30
C LEU A 267 14.65 0.46 -3.71
N VAL A 268 13.78 1.14 -4.47
CA VAL A 268 13.51 0.75 -5.87
C VAL A 268 14.76 0.86 -6.73
N GLN A 269 15.53 1.94 -6.59
CA GLN A 269 16.74 2.17 -7.38
C GLN A 269 17.85 1.16 -7.09
N GLN A 270 18.01 0.76 -5.84
CA GLN A 270 19.07 -0.13 -5.40
C GLN A 270 18.75 -1.61 -5.60
N HIS A 271 17.49 -1.99 -5.37
CA HIS A 271 17.10 -3.39 -5.28
C HIS A 271 16.08 -3.81 -6.33
N HIS A 272 15.58 -2.88 -7.17
CA HIS A 272 14.49 -3.11 -8.12
C HIS A 272 13.23 -3.70 -7.47
N VAL A 273 13.04 -3.45 -6.17
CA VAL A 273 11.97 -4.00 -5.35
C VAL A 273 10.76 -3.07 -5.32
N THR A 274 9.58 -3.65 -5.31
CA THR A 274 8.33 -2.91 -5.10
C THR A 274 8.28 -2.34 -3.69
N THR A 275 7.74 -1.14 -3.53
CA THR A 275 7.56 -0.53 -2.21
C THR A 275 6.13 -0.11 -1.98
N THR A 276 5.59 -0.39 -0.78
CA THR A 276 4.33 0.15 -0.27
C THR A 276 4.57 0.98 0.98
N PHE A 277 3.62 1.83 1.34
CA PHE A 277 3.71 2.64 2.54
C PHE A 277 2.34 2.83 3.19
N GLY A 278 2.26 2.63 4.49
CA GLY A 278 1.04 2.86 5.27
C GLY A 278 1.31 3.44 6.65
N TYR A 279 0.44 4.34 7.09
CA TYR A 279 0.43 4.80 8.48
C TYR A 279 -0.34 3.82 9.37
N GLY A 280 0.27 3.42 10.48
CA GLY A 280 -0.41 2.70 11.55
C GLY A 280 -1.18 3.65 12.48
N PRO A 281 -2.34 3.25 12.99
CA PRO A 281 -2.97 1.93 12.82
C PRO A 281 -3.79 1.78 11.52
N ARG A 282 -3.96 2.82 10.71
CA ARG A 282 -4.84 2.81 9.52
C ARG A 282 -4.57 1.64 8.57
N TYR A 283 -3.30 1.32 8.29
CA TYR A 283 -2.97 0.23 7.35
C TYR A 283 -3.44 -1.14 7.84
N LEU A 284 -3.67 -1.35 9.14
CA LEU A 284 -4.23 -2.59 9.67
C LEU A 284 -5.63 -2.89 9.08
N HIS A 285 -6.35 -1.83 8.71
CA HIS A 285 -7.67 -1.85 8.10
C HIS A 285 -7.63 -1.59 6.58
N SER A 286 -6.50 -1.82 5.92
CA SER A 286 -6.34 -1.73 4.47
C SER A 286 -5.42 -2.84 3.95
N THR A 287 -4.10 -2.68 4.09
CA THR A 287 -3.12 -3.65 3.61
C THR A 287 -2.82 -4.78 4.60
N GLY A 288 -3.33 -4.70 5.84
CA GLY A 288 -3.06 -5.65 6.90
C GLY A 288 -3.45 -7.10 6.56
N GLN A 289 -4.57 -7.30 5.85
CA GLN A 289 -5.00 -8.61 5.36
C GLN A 289 -3.95 -9.19 4.39
N LEU A 290 -3.50 -8.41 3.41
CA LEU A 290 -2.48 -8.81 2.44
C LEU A 290 -1.14 -9.13 3.11
N HIS A 291 -0.74 -8.35 4.10
CA HIS A 291 0.54 -8.53 4.79
C HIS A 291 0.63 -9.89 5.49
N LYS A 292 -0.47 -10.37 6.05
CA LYS A 292 -0.56 -11.64 6.79
C LYS A 292 -0.94 -12.80 5.89
N GLY A 293 -2.06 -12.68 5.20
CA GLY A 293 -2.65 -13.75 4.40
C GLY A 293 -2.13 -13.85 2.96
N GLY A 294 -1.54 -12.78 2.42
CA GLY A 294 -1.08 -12.70 1.04
C GLY A 294 0.22 -13.46 0.75
N PRO A 295 0.83 -13.24 -0.43
CA PRO A 295 2.08 -13.90 -0.82
C PRO A 295 3.20 -13.70 0.21
N ALA A 296 4.01 -14.73 0.44
CA ALA A 296 5.13 -14.69 1.37
C ALA A 296 6.35 -13.88 0.84
N SER A 297 6.09 -12.90 -0.03
CA SER A 297 7.11 -12.05 -0.66
C SER A 297 7.32 -10.70 0.04
N GLY A 298 6.55 -10.41 1.10
CA GLY A 298 6.64 -9.16 1.86
C GLY A 298 7.82 -9.13 2.83
N ILE A 299 8.52 -8.01 2.86
CA ILE A 299 9.54 -7.66 3.86
C ILE A 299 9.06 -6.38 4.53
N PHE A 300 8.98 -6.35 5.85
CA PHE A 300 8.34 -5.27 6.58
C PHE A 300 9.35 -4.40 7.32
N LEU A 301 9.37 -3.11 7.01
CA LEU A 301 10.09 -2.09 7.76
C LEU A 301 9.09 -1.32 8.61
N GLU A 302 9.07 -1.61 9.90
CA GLU A 302 8.21 -0.94 10.84
C GLU A 302 8.94 0.21 11.53
N LEU A 303 8.39 1.40 11.44
CA LEU A 303 8.92 2.65 11.97
C LEU A 303 8.00 3.11 13.11
N VAL A 304 8.47 3.10 14.35
CA VAL A 304 7.63 3.42 15.52
C VAL A 304 8.20 4.66 16.24
N ASP A 305 7.35 5.68 16.37
CA ASP A 305 7.70 6.91 17.08
C ASP A 305 7.59 6.73 18.60
N ARG A 306 8.23 7.63 19.34
CA ARG A 306 8.10 7.72 20.80
C ARG A 306 6.71 8.13 21.26
N MET A 307 5.89 8.72 20.38
CA MET A 307 4.54 9.22 20.66
C MET A 307 4.55 10.27 21.78
N THR A 308 5.36 11.31 21.62
CA THR A 308 5.43 12.42 22.56
C THR A 308 5.18 13.76 21.87
N PRO A 309 4.32 14.66 22.44
CA PRO A 309 3.56 14.46 23.68
C PRO A 309 2.47 13.41 23.54
N ASP A 310 2.15 12.72 24.62
CA ASP A 310 1.10 11.71 24.68
C ASP A 310 -0.15 12.29 25.33
N LEU A 311 -1.32 11.84 24.91
CA LEU A 311 -2.63 12.27 25.42
C LEU A 311 -3.35 11.11 26.09
N THR A 312 -3.97 11.39 27.23
CA THR A 312 -4.81 10.43 27.94
C THR A 312 -6.12 10.19 27.19
N ILE A 313 -6.63 8.97 27.22
CA ILE A 313 -7.95 8.63 26.71
C ILE A 313 -8.92 8.70 27.89
N PRO A 314 -10.00 9.51 27.83
CA PRO A 314 -10.99 9.58 28.88
C PRO A 314 -11.55 8.18 29.21
N ALA A 315 -11.67 7.89 30.50
CA ALA A 315 -12.16 6.60 31.04
C ALA A 315 -11.33 5.35 30.67
N GLN A 316 -10.10 5.51 30.15
CA GLN A 316 -9.17 4.39 29.94
C GLN A 316 -7.96 4.48 30.86
N GLN A 317 -7.36 3.33 31.17
CA GLN A 317 -6.12 3.24 31.97
C GLN A 317 -4.86 3.39 31.12
N PHE A 318 -4.99 3.69 29.83
CA PHE A 318 -3.91 3.89 28.87
C PHE A 318 -4.15 5.13 28.02
N SER A 319 -3.06 5.67 27.47
CA SER A 319 -3.04 6.84 26.58
C SER A 319 -3.15 6.43 25.11
N PHE A 320 -3.32 7.42 24.22
CA PHE A 320 -3.25 7.19 22.77
C PHE A 320 -1.90 6.65 22.32
N GLY A 321 -0.80 7.09 22.92
CA GLY A 321 0.54 6.60 22.62
C GLY A 321 0.73 5.15 23.05
N VAL A 322 0.21 4.76 24.21
CA VAL A 322 0.19 3.36 24.66
C VAL A 322 -0.64 2.52 23.71
N LEU A 323 -1.83 2.98 23.31
CA LEU A 323 -2.69 2.27 22.35
C LEU A 323 -1.98 2.05 21.01
N ALA A 324 -1.39 3.09 20.44
CA ALA A 324 -0.69 3.00 19.16
C ALA A 324 0.51 2.05 19.22
N LYS A 325 1.28 2.08 20.31
CA LYS A 325 2.40 1.14 20.55
C LYS A 325 1.91 -0.30 20.75
N ALA A 326 0.77 -0.49 21.43
CA ALA A 326 0.17 -1.81 21.59
C ALA A 326 -0.29 -2.38 20.23
N GLN A 327 -0.90 -1.55 19.39
CA GLN A 327 -1.27 -1.93 18.03
C GLN A 327 -0.04 -2.27 17.16
N ALA A 328 1.03 -1.47 17.23
CA ALA A 328 2.28 -1.76 16.55
C ALA A 328 2.89 -3.09 17.02
N THR A 329 2.88 -3.34 18.33
CA THR A 329 3.44 -4.57 18.90
C THR A 329 2.59 -5.80 18.54
N GLY A 330 1.26 -5.68 18.61
CA GLY A 330 0.36 -6.77 18.21
C GLY A 330 0.47 -7.12 16.72
N ASP A 331 0.69 -6.12 15.85
CA ASP A 331 0.91 -6.37 14.42
C ASP A 331 2.28 -7.01 14.15
N LEU A 332 3.34 -6.54 14.81
CA LEU A 332 4.66 -7.17 14.74
C LEU A 332 4.60 -8.66 15.08
N GLU A 333 3.94 -9.00 16.19
CA GLU A 333 3.80 -10.39 16.64
C GLU A 333 2.99 -11.21 15.63
N SER A 334 1.92 -10.65 15.09
CA SER A 334 1.11 -11.30 14.05
C SER A 334 1.93 -11.56 12.79
N LEU A 335 2.66 -10.57 12.28
CA LEU A 335 3.53 -10.73 11.10
C LEU A 335 4.59 -11.82 11.34
N GLN A 336 5.21 -11.83 12.53
CA GLN A 336 6.21 -12.85 12.91
C GLN A 336 5.59 -14.25 12.99
N ALA A 337 4.39 -14.38 13.56
CA ALA A 337 3.66 -15.65 13.62
C ALA A 337 3.34 -16.21 12.22
N HIS A 338 3.11 -15.33 11.24
CA HIS A 338 2.96 -15.69 9.83
C HIS A 338 4.30 -15.88 9.09
N GLY A 339 5.42 -15.94 9.80
CA GLY A 339 6.76 -16.12 9.20
C GLY A 339 7.22 -14.94 8.36
N ARG A 340 6.64 -13.74 8.54
CA ARG A 340 7.01 -12.55 7.78
C ARG A 340 8.27 -11.91 8.35
N PRO A 341 9.27 -11.57 7.52
CA PRO A 341 10.45 -10.85 7.98
C PRO A 341 10.08 -9.40 8.33
N VAL A 342 10.17 -9.05 9.61
CA VAL A 342 9.91 -7.71 10.11
C VAL A 342 11.19 -7.12 10.71
N ILE A 343 11.47 -5.88 10.38
CA ILE A 343 12.56 -5.09 10.91
C ILE A 343 11.96 -3.85 11.54
N ARG A 344 12.06 -3.71 12.87
CA ARG A 344 11.56 -2.55 13.60
C ARG A 344 12.67 -1.54 13.84
N VAL A 345 12.37 -0.27 13.59
CA VAL A 345 13.24 0.88 13.92
C VAL A 345 12.44 1.85 14.76
N THR A 346 12.98 2.25 15.90
CA THR A 346 12.43 3.36 16.67
C THR A 346 12.84 4.69 16.04
N LEU A 347 11.88 5.53 15.71
CA LEU A 347 12.11 6.88 15.26
C LEU A 347 12.66 7.71 16.44
N GLY A 348 13.78 8.41 16.21
CA GLY A 348 14.43 9.26 17.24
C GLY A 348 13.63 10.55 17.50
N ALA A 349 14.31 11.52 18.12
CA ALA A 349 13.73 12.86 18.33
C ALA A 349 13.41 13.56 17.00
N ASP A 350 14.09 13.21 15.92
CA ASP A 350 13.81 13.65 14.56
C ASP A 350 13.47 12.42 13.69
N PRO A 351 12.18 12.13 13.49
CA PRO A 351 11.71 11.06 12.62
C PRO A 351 12.18 11.18 11.16
N VAL A 352 12.26 12.40 10.64
CA VAL A 352 12.71 12.68 9.26
C VAL A 352 14.17 12.29 9.09
N ALA A 353 15.04 12.73 10.02
CA ALA A 353 16.46 12.39 10.00
C ALA A 353 16.69 10.88 10.10
N THR A 354 15.89 10.16 10.90
CA THR A 354 15.97 8.70 11.01
C THR A 354 15.67 8.00 9.69
N VAL A 355 14.59 8.40 9.01
CA VAL A 355 14.22 7.84 7.69
C VAL A 355 15.26 8.20 6.64
N ASP A 356 15.76 9.43 6.61
CA ASP A 356 16.81 9.85 5.69
C ASP A 356 18.13 9.09 5.94
N ALA A 357 18.46 8.79 7.18
CA ALA A 357 19.62 7.97 7.52
C ALA A 357 19.51 6.54 6.95
N ILE A 358 18.31 5.96 6.93
CA ILE A 358 18.05 4.67 6.25
C ILE A 358 18.19 4.85 4.73
N ALA A 359 17.52 5.84 4.15
CA ALA A 359 17.52 6.09 2.70
C ALA A 359 18.94 6.34 2.14
N HIS A 360 19.78 7.05 2.86
CA HIS A 360 21.17 7.29 2.46
C HIS A 360 22.02 6.02 2.47
N ARG A 361 21.77 5.10 3.41
CA ARG A 361 22.52 3.85 3.52
C ARG A 361 22.08 2.79 2.52
N VAL A 362 20.83 2.84 2.06
CA VAL A 362 20.33 1.99 0.97
C VAL A 362 21.06 2.29 -0.35
N ARG A 363 21.48 3.55 -0.58
CA ARG A 363 22.19 3.92 -1.81
C ARG A 363 23.59 3.33 -1.83
N PRO A 364 24.10 2.87 -3.00
CA PRO A 364 25.50 2.47 -3.10
C PRO A 364 26.39 3.66 -2.73
N ALA A 365 27.48 3.39 -2.00
CA ALA A 365 28.48 4.42 -1.80
C ALA A 365 28.93 4.97 -3.18
N PRO A 366 29.06 6.29 -3.36
CA PRO A 366 29.54 6.84 -4.62
C PRO A 366 30.85 6.15 -4.97
N SER A 367 30.93 5.54 -6.16
CA SER A 367 32.13 4.90 -6.64
C SER A 367 33.27 5.92 -6.57
N ARG A 368 34.31 5.63 -5.78
CA ARG A 368 35.51 6.47 -5.74
C ARG A 368 36.01 6.61 -7.18
N PRO A 369 36.23 7.82 -7.68
CA PRO A 369 36.81 7.97 -9.01
C PRO A 369 38.10 7.17 -9.09
N HIS A 370 38.18 6.23 -10.03
CA HIS A 370 39.42 5.51 -10.28
C HIS A 370 40.52 6.55 -10.47
N ARG A 371 41.49 6.60 -9.55
CA ARG A 371 42.73 7.33 -9.76
C ARG A 371 43.33 6.82 -11.08
N ARG A 372 43.22 7.62 -12.11
CA ARG A 372 44.01 7.37 -13.34
C ARG A 372 45.44 7.26 -12.90
N THR A 373 46.00 6.05 -12.91
CA THR A 373 47.45 5.86 -12.81
C THR A 373 48.11 6.63 -13.92
N ALA A 374 48.87 7.67 -13.54
CA ALA A 374 49.63 8.46 -14.48
C ALA A 374 50.57 7.51 -15.22
N ARG A 375 50.37 7.36 -16.53
CA ARG A 375 51.29 6.65 -17.41
C ARG A 375 52.61 7.42 -17.36
N VAL A 376 53.61 6.87 -16.68
CA VAL A 376 54.99 7.32 -16.77
C VAL A 376 55.45 7.17 -18.23
N ARG A 377 55.56 8.28 -18.92
CA ARG A 377 56.22 8.32 -20.26
C ARG A 377 57.68 7.96 -20.05
N ARG A 378 58.08 6.78 -20.43
CA ARG A 378 59.49 6.44 -20.67
C ARG A 378 59.96 7.31 -21.83
N ARG A 379 60.98 8.14 -21.61
CA ARG A 379 61.75 8.81 -22.66
C ARG A 379 62.56 7.78 -23.42
N PRO A 380 62.67 7.79 -24.75
CA PRO A 380 63.63 6.98 -25.45
C PRO A 380 65.04 7.58 -25.25
N ASN A 381 65.97 6.74 -24.86
CA ASN A 381 67.37 7.06 -24.88
C ASN A 381 67.83 7.16 -26.34
N SER A 382 68.47 8.27 -26.69
CA SER A 382 69.29 8.46 -27.85
C SER A 382 70.61 7.72 -27.74
#